data_8e0523aeca11bc1684468acceaf58560
#
_entry.id   8e0523aeca11bc1684468acceaf58560
#
_cell.length_a   1.000
_cell.length_b   1.000
_cell.length_c   1.000
_cell.angle_alpha   90.00
_cell.angle_beta   90.00
_cell.angle_gamma   90.00
#
_symmetry.space_group_name_H-M   'P 1'
#
loop_
_entity.id
_entity.type
_entity.pdbx_description
1 polymer ?
#
loop_
_entity_poly.entity_id
_entity_poly.type
_entity_poly.pdbx_seq_one_letter_code
_entity_poly.pdbx_strand_id
1 'polypeptide(L)'
;PSRLQLAQRDESAITSESAGIRAQFDLASAQRARGMSIDWADDARGKGLVIDNPNAPAKVRALTPAQARDRVRDGSLVLVDVRPLDERLLAEAPVAYRHVDHGVAELEALPKDTALAFLCRSGARSAEAAEHFRRLGFRELYNVEGGINAWALLDPNLRAY
;
A
#
# COMPACT_ATOMS: atom_id res chain seq x y z
N PRO A 1 -13.20 6.81 2.28
CA PRO A 1 -12.90 6.72 3.70
C PRO A 1 -14.15 6.28 4.43
N SER A 2 -14.02 5.21 5.24
CA SER A 2 -15.11 4.76 6.11
C SER A 2 -15.32 5.81 7.20
N ARG A 3 -16.55 6.25 7.36
CA ARG A 3 -16.91 7.26 8.38
C ARG A 3 -17.94 6.65 9.33
N LEU A 4 -17.58 6.58 10.61
CA LEU A 4 -18.51 6.25 11.67
C LEU A 4 -19.18 7.54 12.16
N GLN A 5 -20.49 7.49 12.36
CA GLN A 5 -21.25 8.58 12.99
C GLN A 5 -22.36 8.01 13.87
N LEU A 6 -22.67 8.71 14.94
CA LEU A 6 -23.86 8.42 15.73
C LEU A 6 -25.07 8.89 14.94
N ALA A 7 -26.03 7.99 14.73
CA ALA A 7 -27.25 8.26 13.97
C ALA A 7 -28.47 7.68 14.68
N GLN A 8 -29.66 8.16 14.33
CA GLN A 8 -30.91 7.54 14.72
C GLN A 8 -31.08 6.18 14.06
N ARG A 9 -31.86 5.31 14.70
CA ARG A 9 -32.15 3.96 14.17
C ARG A 9 -32.83 4.06 12.81
N ASP A 10 -32.27 3.36 11.82
CA ASP A 10 -32.88 3.18 10.50
C ASP A 10 -33.35 1.72 10.41
N GLU A 11 -34.67 1.53 10.22
CA GLU A 11 -35.27 0.19 10.15
C GLU A 11 -34.98 -0.52 8.83
N SER A 12 -34.59 0.22 7.78
CA SER A 12 -34.21 -0.32 6.48
C SER A 12 -32.71 -0.75 6.40
N ALA A 13 -31.93 -0.37 7.41
CA ALA A 13 -30.48 -0.65 7.42
C ALA A 13 -30.19 -2.10 7.86
N ILE A 14 -29.12 -2.66 7.29
CA ILE A 14 -28.55 -3.94 7.74
C ILE A 14 -27.91 -3.70 9.11
N THR A 15 -28.37 -4.43 10.12
CA THR A 15 -27.92 -4.26 11.49
C THR A 15 -27.03 -5.42 11.93
N SER A 16 -25.92 -5.10 12.58
CA SER A 16 -25.09 -6.05 13.30
C SER A 16 -24.98 -5.60 14.75
N GLU A 17 -25.01 -6.55 15.69
CA GLU A 17 -24.89 -6.25 17.12
C GLU A 17 -23.82 -7.17 17.73
N SER A 18 -22.90 -6.56 18.48
CA SER A 18 -21.85 -7.28 19.20
C SER A 18 -21.47 -6.50 20.45
N ALA A 19 -21.33 -7.20 21.58
CA ALA A 19 -20.94 -6.63 22.88
C ALA A 19 -21.81 -5.42 23.31
N GLY A 20 -23.11 -5.42 22.98
CA GLY A 20 -24.02 -4.32 23.29
C GLY A 20 -23.91 -3.10 22.37
N ILE A 21 -23.04 -3.14 21.38
CA ILE A 21 -22.89 -2.09 20.35
C ILE A 21 -23.67 -2.53 19.11
N ARG A 22 -24.52 -1.63 18.63
CA ARG A 22 -25.28 -1.83 17.39
C ARG A 22 -24.72 -0.96 16.29
N ALA A 23 -24.31 -1.59 15.20
CA ALA A 23 -23.86 -0.92 13.97
C ALA A 23 -24.89 -1.12 12.86
N GLN A 24 -25.17 -0.07 12.11
CA GLN A 24 -26.08 -0.09 10.99
C GLN A 24 -25.34 0.28 9.70
N PHE A 25 -25.67 -0.42 8.62
CA PHE A 25 -24.99 -0.29 7.33
C PHE A 25 -26.04 -0.21 6.20
N ASP A 26 -25.79 0.61 5.21
CA ASP A 26 -26.42 0.42 3.90
C ASP A 26 -25.92 -0.87 3.24
N LEU A 27 -26.64 -1.37 2.25
CA LEU A 27 -26.34 -2.64 1.60
C LEU A 27 -24.91 -2.73 1.03
N ALA A 28 -24.43 -1.65 0.42
CA ALA A 28 -23.09 -1.62 -0.16
C ALA A 28 -21.99 -1.56 0.92
N SER A 29 -22.26 -0.88 2.02
CA SER A 29 -21.35 -0.81 3.17
C SER A 29 -21.32 -2.11 3.94
N ALA A 30 -22.44 -2.82 4.08
CA ALA A 30 -22.52 -4.11 4.76
C ALA A 30 -21.64 -5.18 4.13
N GLN A 31 -21.60 -5.24 2.79
CA GLN A 31 -20.71 -6.16 2.08
C GLN A 31 -19.23 -5.85 2.36
N ARG A 32 -18.87 -4.57 2.37
CA ARG A 32 -17.49 -4.10 2.66
C ARG A 32 -17.10 -4.27 4.13
N ALA A 33 -18.07 -4.26 5.03
CA ALA A 33 -17.85 -4.42 6.46
C ALA A 33 -17.84 -5.88 6.94
N ARG A 34 -18.02 -6.85 6.03
CA ARG A 34 -18.03 -8.27 6.40
C ARG A 34 -16.68 -8.67 7.03
N GLY A 35 -16.71 -9.23 8.24
CA GLY A 35 -15.51 -9.60 9.00
C GLY A 35 -14.75 -8.43 9.62
N MET A 36 -15.30 -7.22 9.55
CA MET A 36 -14.74 -6.05 10.23
C MET A 36 -14.81 -6.22 11.74
N SER A 37 -13.74 -5.89 12.45
CA SER A 37 -13.75 -5.72 13.90
C SER A 37 -13.61 -4.24 14.28
N ILE A 38 -14.28 -3.86 15.35
CA ILE A 38 -14.15 -2.54 15.97
C ILE A 38 -13.75 -2.78 17.43
N ASP A 39 -12.60 -2.26 17.80
CA ASP A 39 -12.03 -2.44 19.14
C ASP A 39 -11.66 -1.10 19.75
N TRP A 40 -11.45 -1.08 21.06
CA TRP A 40 -10.97 0.10 21.77
C TRP A 40 -9.51 -0.09 22.15
N ALA A 41 -8.63 0.75 21.62
CA ALA A 41 -7.23 0.77 22.03
C ALA A 41 -6.98 1.89 23.04
N ASP A 42 -6.18 1.56 24.06
CA ASP A 42 -5.64 2.47 25.04
C ASP A 42 -4.15 2.12 25.18
N ASP A 43 -3.33 2.67 24.29
CA ASP A 43 -1.90 2.35 24.22
C ASP A 43 -1.06 3.64 24.12
N ALA A 44 0.26 3.48 23.96
CA ALA A 44 1.20 4.59 23.88
C ALA A 44 0.92 5.58 22.72
N ARG A 45 0.11 5.19 21.72
CA ARG A 45 -0.31 6.03 20.59
C ARG A 45 -1.56 6.85 20.89
N GLY A 46 -2.24 6.55 22.01
CA GLY A 46 -3.45 7.25 22.45
C GLY A 46 -4.64 6.31 22.71
N LYS A 47 -5.79 6.93 23.00
CA LYS A 47 -7.06 6.22 23.22
C LYS A 47 -7.98 6.45 22.04
N GLY A 48 -8.59 5.38 21.53
CA GLY A 48 -9.52 5.50 20.43
C GLY A 48 -10.05 4.18 19.89
N LEU A 49 -11.02 4.29 18.97
CA LEU A 49 -11.54 3.15 18.22
C LEU A 49 -10.53 2.68 17.19
N VAL A 50 -10.21 1.40 17.21
CA VAL A 50 -9.46 0.70 16.16
C VAL A 50 -10.45 -0.07 15.32
N ILE A 51 -10.44 0.20 14.03
CA ILE A 51 -11.28 -0.49 13.05
C ILE A 51 -10.36 -1.33 12.18
N ASP A 52 -10.48 -2.64 12.29
CA ASP A 52 -9.87 -3.58 11.36
C ASP A 52 -10.92 -4.08 10.36
N ASN A 53 -10.68 -3.81 9.09
CA ASN A 53 -11.57 -4.23 8.01
C ASN A 53 -10.78 -5.00 6.96
N PRO A 54 -10.91 -6.35 6.92
CA PRO A 54 -10.19 -7.17 5.94
C PRO A 54 -10.57 -6.87 4.49
N ASN A 55 -11.70 -6.22 4.26
CA ASN A 55 -12.17 -5.81 2.93
C ASN A 55 -11.87 -4.33 2.61
N ALA A 56 -11.15 -3.63 3.50
CA ALA A 56 -10.73 -2.27 3.19
C ALA A 56 -9.84 -2.27 1.95
N PRO A 57 -10.02 -1.30 1.04
CA PRO A 57 -9.11 -1.17 -0.09
C PRO A 57 -7.67 -1.05 0.40
N ALA A 58 -6.78 -1.82 -0.20
CA ALA A 58 -5.36 -1.69 0.07
C ALA A 58 -4.93 -0.23 -0.08
N LYS A 59 -4.01 0.21 0.76
CA LYS A 59 -3.41 1.55 0.66
C LYS A 59 -1.99 1.40 0.16
N VAL A 60 -1.58 2.31 -0.73
CA VAL A 60 -0.17 2.45 -1.04
C VAL A 60 0.52 3.09 0.16
N ARG A 61 1.50 2.40 0.73
CA ARG A 61 2.27 2.85 1.88
C ARG A 61 3.60 3.44 1.43
N ALA A 62 4.09 4.41 2.16
CA ALA A 62 5.43 4.93 1.95
C ALA A 62 6.47 3.93 2.49
N LEU A 63 7.61 3.84 1.81
CA LEU A 63 8.73 3.01 2.20
C LEU A 63 10.02 3.80 1.98
N THR A 64 10.87 3.90 2.99
CA THR A 64 12.17 4.54 2.81
C THR A 64 13.10 3.67 1.94
N PRO A 65 14.08 4.26 1.23
CA PRO A 65 15.06 3.48 0.48
C PRO A 65 15.79 2.41 1.31
N ALA A 66 16.12 2.69 2.57
CA ALA A 66 16.75 1.74 3.47
C ALA A 66 15.84 0.53 3.76
N GLN A 67 14.58 0.78 4.08
CA GLN A 67 13.59 -0.29 4.30
C GLN A 67 13.36 -1.12 3.03
N ALA A 68 13.29 -0.45 1.86
CA ALA A 68 13.16 -1.14 0.58
C ALA A 68 14.34 -2.06 0.32
N ARG A 69 15.58 -1.57 0.52
CA ARG A 69 16.80 -2.34 0.40
C ARG A 69 16.78 -3.60 1.27
N ASP A 70 16.46 -3.44 2.55
CA ASP A 70 16.53 -4.52 3.52
C ASP A 70 15.48 -5.60 3.19
N ARG A 71 14.27 -5.20 2.83
CA ARG A 71 13.19 -6.12 2.45
C ARG A 71 13.37 -6.79 1.07
N VAL A 72 14.08 -6.16 0.15
CA VAL A 72 14.47 -6.83 -1.10
C VAL A 72 15.53 -7.89 -0.83
N ARG A 73 16.50 -7.60 0.04
CA ARG A 73 17.58 -8.53 0.41
C ARG A 73 17.09 -9.75 1.16
N ASP A 74 16.08 -9.61 2.01
CA ASP A 74 15.49 -10.74 2.73
C ASP A 74 14.40 -11.47 1.92
N GLY A 75 14.09 -11.00 0.71
CA GLY A 75 13.12 -11.63 -0.20
C GLY A 75 11.66 -11.35 0.13
N SER A 76 11.35 -10.48 1.10
CA SER A 76 9.98 -10.13 1.50
C SER A 76 9.35 -9.04 0.63
N LEU A 77 10.07 -8.52 -0.36
CA LEU A 77 9.61 -7.44 -1.23
C LEU A 77 10.17 -7.57 -2.64
N VAL A 78 9.32 -7.38 -3.63
CA VAL A 78 9.72 -7.23 -5.03
C VAL A 78 9.80 -5.74 -5.36
N LEU A 79 10.98 -5.25 -5.70
CA LEU A 79 11.17 -3.88 -6.20
C LEU A 79 10.87 -3.82 -7.69
N VAL A 80 10.07 -2.84 -8.09
CA VAL A 80 9.72 -2.57 -9.50
C VAL A 80 10.20 -1.17 -9.86
N ASP A 81 11.19 -1.09 -10.72
CA ASP A 81 11.67 0.19 -11.24
C ASP A 81 10.87 0.58 -12.49
N VAL A 82 10.08 1.65 -12.38
CA VAL A 82 9.22 2.13 -13.47
C VAL A 82 9.91 3.20 -14.34
N ARG A 83 11.20 3.42 -14.14
CA ARG A 83 11.96 4.34 -14.97
C ARG A 83 12.29 3.70 -16.32
N PRO A 84 12.36 4.49 -17.39
CA PRO A 84 12.86 4.02 -18.68
C PRO A 84 14.35 3.64 -18.58
N LEU A 85 14.84 2.89 -19.57
CA LEU A 85 16.19 2.32 -19.57
C LEU A 85 17.30 3.39 -19.45
N ASP A 86 17.16 4.49 -20.16
CA ASP A 86 18.12 5.60 -20.14
C ASP A 86 18.29 6.20 -18.74
N GLU A 87 17.20 6.39 -18.01
CA GLU A 87 17.25 6.85 -16.62
C GLU A 87 17.89 5.80 -15.69
N ARG A 88 17.63 4.49 -15.89
CA ARG A 88 18.23 3.43 -15.08
C ARG A 88 19.72 3.29 -15.32
N LEU A 89 20.19 3.53 -16.53
CA LEU A 89 21.61 3.56 -16.86
C LEU A 89 22.37 4.73 -16.21
N LEU A 90 21.67 5.85 -15.90
CA LEU A 90 22.28 6.96 -15.15
C LEU A 90 22.50 6.64 -13.67
N ALA A 91 21.58 5.89 -13.07
CA ALA A 91 21.65 5.50 -11.67
C ALA A 91 20.88 4.18 -11.47
N GLU A 92 21.58 3.07 -11.47
CA GLU A 92 21.00 1.76 -11.27
C GLU A 92 20.65 1.54 -9.79
N ALA A 93 19.48 0.92 -9.50
CA ALA A 93 19.11 0.59 -8.14
C ALA A 93 20.11 -0.43 -7.55
N PRO A 94 20.64 -0.23 -6.32
CA PRO A 94 21.71 -1.07 -5.75
C PRO A 94 21.20 -2.38 -5.14
N VAL A 95 20.05 -2.84 -5.58
CA VAL A 95 19.41 -4.11 -5.20
C VAL A 95 18.70 -4.72 -6.40
N ALA A 96 18.36 -6.00 -6.32
CA ALA A 96 17.57 -6.65 -7.35
C ALA A 96 16.22 -5.97 -7.58
N TYR A 97 15.88 -5.73 -8.83
CA TYR A 97 14.61 -5.14 -9.21
C TYR A 97 14.07 -5.76 -10.51
N ARG A 98 12.75 -5.60 -10.70
CA ARG A 98 12.09 -5.83 -11.98
C ARG A 98 11.83 -4.50 -12.67
N HIS A 99 11.62 -4.51 -13.97
CA HIS A 99 11.30 -3.32 -14.75
C HIS A 99 10.12 -3.57 -15.70
N VAL A 100 9.58 -2.52 -16.26
CA VAL A 100 8.35 -2.57 -17.07
C VAL A 100 8.59 -2.39 -18.56
N ASP A 101 9.83 -2.52 -19.05
CA ASP A 101 10.21 -2.25 -20.44
C ASP A 101 9.46 -3.15 -21.46
N HIS A 102 9.11 -4.37 -21.03
CA HIS A 102 8.38 -5.34 -21.85
C HIS A 102 6.89 -5.43 -21.47
N GLY A 103 6.38 -4.44 -20.76
CA GLY A 103 5.02 -4.39 -20.26
C GLY A 103 4.89 -4.87 -18.82
N VAL A 104 3.67 -4.82 -18.33
CA VAL A 104 3.35 -5.10 -16.92
C VAL A 104 2.71 -6.48 -16.68
N ALA A 105 2.45 -7.24 -17.74
CA ALA A 105 1.66 -8.48 -17.68
C ALA A 105 2.24 -9.51 -16.69
N GLU A 106 3.57 -9.69 -16.67
CA GLU A 106 4.20 -10.61 -15.73
C GLU A 106 4.06 -10.17 -14.27
N LEU A 107 4.08 -8.86 -14.02
CA LEU A 107 3.87 -8.31 -12.69
C LEU A 107 2.40 -8.43 -12.27
N GLU A 108 1.48 -8.20 -13.20
CA GLU A 108 0.04 -8.32 -12.98
C GLU A 108 -0.40 -9.77 -12.70
N ALA A 109 0.34 -10.75 -13.24
CA ALA A 109 0.11 -12.18 -13.01
C ALA A 109 0.58 -12.68 -11.63
N LEU A 110 1.33 -11.88 -10.88
CA LEU A 110 1.78 -12.25 -9.53
C LEU A 110 0.60 -12.45 -8.58
N PRO A 111 0.74 -13.30 -7.54
CA PRO A 111 -0.23 -13.40 -6.45
C PRO A 111 -0.53 -12.02 -5.86
N LYS A 112 -1.81 -11.76 -5.55
CA LYS A 112 -2.26 -10.43 -5.12
C LYS A 112 -1.82 -10.03 -3.69
N ASP A 113 -1.26 -10.96 -2.96
CA ASP A 113 -0.60 -10.79 -1.66
C ASP A 113 0.92 -10.57 -1.78
N THR A 114 1.49 -10.63 -2.99
CA THR A 114 2.89 -10.29 -3.22
C THR A 114 3.14 -8.83 -2.83
N ALA A 115 4.12 -8.60 -1.98
CA ALA A 115 4.53 -7.25 -1.61
C ALA A 115 5.33 -6.61 -2.75
N LEU A 116 4.82 -5.51 -3.31
CA LEU A 116 5.44 -4.76 -4.40
C LEU A 116 5.80 -3.35 -3.94
N ALA A 117 7.04 -2.94 -4.17
CA ALA A 117 7.46 -1.55 -4.02
C ALA A 117 7.83 -0.97 -5.38
N PHE A 118 7.35 0.22 -5.64
CA PHE A 118 7.61 0.92 -6.90
C PHE A 118 8.63 2.03 -6.70
N LEU A 119 9.59 2.09 -7.63
CA LEU A 119 10.69 3.05 -7.64
C LEU A 119 10.64 3.87 -8.92
N CYS A 120 10.82 5.17 -8.79
CA CYS A 120 11.11 6.04 -9.92
C CYS A 120 12.20 7.06 -9.53
N ARG A 121 12.30 8.18 -10.26
CA ARG A 121 13.29 9.21 -9.94
C ARG A 121 13.05 9.87 -8.59
N SER A 122 11.81 10.33 -8.33
CA SER A 122 11.46 11.17 -7.17
C SER A 122 10.25 10.68 -6.36
N GLY A 123 9.60 9.59 -6.77
CA GLY A 123 8.42 9.04 -6.09
C GLY A 123 7.08 9.31 -6.77
N ALA A 124 6.98 10.24 -7.74
CA ALA A 124 5.69 10.60 -8.35
C ALA A 124 5.17 9.50 -9.31
N ARG A 125 5.93 9.12 -10.33
CA ARG A 125 5.54 8.05 -11.28
C ARG A 125 5.33 6.71 -10.60
N SER A 126 6.13 6.39 -9.59
CA SER A 126 6.01 5.16 -8.82
C SER A 126 4.75 5.13 -7.94
N ALA A 127 4.29 6.27 -7.44
CA ALA A 127 3.01 6.37 -6.74
C ALA A 127 1.83 6.06 -7.68
N GLU A 128 1.84 6.57 -8.91
CA GLU A 128 0.82 6.28 -9.93
C GLU A 128 0.82 4.80 -10.32
N ALA A 129 2.00 4.21 -10.51
CA ALA A 129 2.14 2.78 -10.78
C ALA A 129 1.59 1.93 -9.63
N ALA A 130 1.92 2.26 -8.38
CA ALA A 130 1.39 1.57 -7.21
C ALA A 130 -0.15 1.66 -7.13
N GLU A 131 -0.74 2.81 -7.47
CA GLU A 131 -2.19 2.98 -7.54
C GLU A 131 -2.83 2.14 -8.67
N HIS A 132 -2.15 1.98 -9.79
CA HIS A 132 -2.59 1.06 -10.84
C HIS A 132 -2.70 -0.38 -10.30
N PHE A 133 -1.63 -0.88 -9.66
CA PHE A 133 -1.63 -2.23 -9.07
C PHE A 133 -2.63 -2.39 -7.93
N ARG A 134 -2.89 -1.33 -7.15
CA ARG A 134 -3.96 -1.33 -6.15
C ARG A 134 -5.34 -1.58 -6.77
N ARG A 135 -5.63 -0.98 -7.92
CA ARG A 135 -6.90 -1.20 -8.65
C ARG A 135 -7.00 -2.62 -9.20
N LEU A 136 -5.88 -3.29 -9.47
CA LEU A 136 -5.80 -4.68 -9.90
C LEU A 136 -5.93 -5.68 -8.71
N GLY A 137 -6.13 -5.19 -7.49
CA GLY A 137 -6.41 -6.01 -6.30
C GLY A 137 -5.18 -6.43 -5.50
N PHE A 138 -4.00 -5.90 -5.79
CA PHE A 138 -2.82 -6.13 -4.93
C PHE A 138 -3.00 -5.46 -3.57
N ARG A 139 -2.55 -6.13 -2.50
CA ARG A 139 -2.82 -5.73 -1.11
C ARG A 139 -1.63 -5.09 -0.41
N GLU A 140 -0.43 -5.52 -0.74
CA GLU A 140 0.83 -5.08 -0.12
C GLU A 140 1.62 -4.20 -1.10
N LEU A 141 1.29 -2.90 -1.12
CA LEU A 141 1.84 -1.94 -2.08
C LEU A 141 2.58 -0.81 -1.41
N TYR A 142 3.74 -0.50 -1.97
CA TYR A 142 4.64 0.52 -1.43
C TYR A 142 5.14 1.45 -2.53
N ASN A 143 5.35 2.71 -2.16
CA ASN A 143 6.06 3.70 -2.96
C ASN A 143 7.39 4.03 -2.25
N VAL A 144 8.51 3.93 -2.95
CA VAL A 144 9.81 4.33 -2.41
C VAL A 144 9.88 5.86 -2.37
N GLU A 145 9.88 6.41 -1.15
CA GLU A 145 9.88 7.86 -0.92
C GLU A 145 11.13 8.52 -1.50
N GLY A 146 10.94 9.62 -2.23
CA GLY A 146 12.00 10.35 -2.88
C GLY A 146 12.71 9.60 -4.01
N GLY A 147 12.31 8.35 -4.28
CA GLY A 147 12.81 7.55 -5.40
C GLY A 147 14.31 7.29 -5.34
N ILE A 148 14.92 7.13 -6.53
CA ILE A 148 16.38 6.87 -6.65
C ILE A 148 17.20 8.06 -6.14
N ASN A 149 16.67 9.27 -6.20
CA ASN A 149 17.35 10.46 -5.69
C ASN A 149 17.52 10.41 -4.16
N ALA A 150 16.50 9.96 -3.43
CA ALA A 150 16.62 9.72 -1.99
C ALA A 150 17.54 8.53 -1.68
N TRP A 151 17.55 7.53 -2.54
CA TRP A 151 18.45 6.39 -2.40
C TRP A 151 19.92 6.80 -2.54
N ALA A 152 20.21 7.70 -3.48
CA ALA A 152 21.55 8.25 -3.70
C ALA A 152 22.12 8.99 -2.47
N LEU A 153 21.27 9.46 -1.55
CA LEU A 153 21.72 10.05 -0.29
C LEU A 153 22.24 8.98 0.70
N LEU A 154 21.88 7.72 0.50
CA LEU A 154 22.28 6.60 1.37
C LEU A 154 23.42 5.76 0.78
N ASP A 155 23.68 5.88 -0.51
CA ASP A 155 24.70 5.11 -1.23
C ASP A 155 25.65 6.05 -1.97
N PRO A 156 26.90 6.17 -1.53
CA PRO A 156 27.88 7.06 -2.16
C PRO A 156 28.25 6.70 -3.60
N ASN A 157 27.91 5.48 -4.06
CA ASN A 157 28.13 5.05 -5.44
C ASN A 157 26.99 5.45 -6.38
N LEU A 158 25.86 5.89 -5.84
CA LEU A 158 24.73 6.39 -6.60
C LEU A 158 24.80 7.90 -6.74
N ARG A 159 24.45 8.39 -7.93
CA ARG A 159 24.29 9.83 -8.18
C ARG A 159 22.82 10.17 -8.40
N ALA A 160 22.33 11.17 -7.69
CA ALA A 160 21.06 11.80 -8.03
C ALA A 160 21.18 12.53 -9.39
N TYR A 161 20.09 12.59 -10.16
CA TYR A 161 20.04 13.24 -11.47
C TYR A 161 18.71 13.99 -11.70
#